data_e45366314d4827ae1f7a2b2f0f7283fe
#
_entry.id   e45366314d4827ae1f7a2b2f0f7283fe
#
_cell.length_a   1.000
_cell.length_b   1.000
_cell.length_c   1.000
_cell.angle_alpha   90.00
_cell.angle_beta   90.00
_cell.angle_gamma   90.00
#
_symmetry.space_group_name_H-M   'P 1'
#
loop_
_entity.id
_entity.type
_entity.pdbx_description
1 polymer ?
#
loop_
_entity_poly.entity_id
_entity_poly.type
_entity_poly.pdbx_seq_one_letter_code
_entity_poly.pdbx_strand_id
1 'polypeptide(L)'
;VSSLELKDGNRPILIEGKCFNGGNMMIDTLYIGRKISGVPQFNECAYLSTLTVGSMILTMQDVSGCKNLSKVICLGATPPEATMTTFSTVTLDGTLVVPASAEEVYRRTAPWRFFYTIETFPDVAPAKLILDTESYQITREDEALSLLATVYPEHATFSGLRWTSSNEMVATVSETGIVHSNKEGEADITVSLNDGALTATCHVSVHYVDAVEEHEADQVSIYPNPVDDMLHIEGVTTGTSITLYDMTGRLVLSDRAYGGAMTFDMSALKRGVYLCRIQNRTYKIVKR
;
A
#
# COMPACT_ATOMS: atom_id res chain seq x y z
N VAL A 1 -26.96 -8.50 1.27
CA VAL A 1 -25.75 -9.32 0.99
C VAL A 1 -25.65 -10.34 2.11
N SER A 2 -25.80 -11.62 1.80
CA SER A 2 -25.75 -12.69 2.81
C SER A 2 -24.31 -13.13 3.14
N SER A 3 -23.36 -12.84 2.28
CA SER A 3 -21.94 -13.16 2.49
C SER A 3 -21.03 -11.99 2.19
N LEU A 4 -19.98 -11.84 2.98
CA LEU A 4 -18.89 -10.88 2.78
C LEU A 4 -17.55 -11.62 2.81
N GLU A 5 -16.70 -11.34 1.85
CA GLU A 5 -15.35 -11.89 1.77
C GLU A 5 -14.31 -10.76 1.72
N LEU A 6 -13.40 -10.75 2.70
CA LEU A 6 -12.18 -9.96 2.70
C LEU A 6 -11.03 -10.89 2.32
N LYS A 7 -10.72 -10.94 1.03
CA LYS A 7 -9.75 -11.88 0.44
C LYS A 7 -8.41 -11.92 1.15
N ASP A 8 -7.73 -13.05 1.05
CA ASP A 8 -6.38 -13.24 1.59
C ASP A 8 -5.40 -12.15 1.15
N GLY A 9 -4.49 -11.82 2.03
CA GLY A 9 -3.43 -10.86 1.75
C GLY A 9 -2.72 -10.38 3.02
N ASN A 10 -1.42 -10.12 2.89
CA ASN A 10 -0.60 -9.58 3.98
C ASN A 10 -0.79 -8.07 4.21
N ARG A 11 -1.32 -7.33 3.23
CA ARG A 11 -1.60 -5.90 3.37
C ARG A 11 -2.86 -5.68 4.20
N PRO A 12 -2.80 -4.92 5.30
CA PRO A 12 -3.97 -4.56 6.08
C PRO A 12 -4.97 -3.74 5.27
N ILE A 13 -6.26 -3.92 5.53
CA ILE A 13 -7.31 -3.01 5.07
C ILE A 13 -7.58 -2.01 6.18
N LEU A 14 -7.49 -0.72 5.89
CA LEU A 14 -7.98 0.34 6.78
C LEU A 14 -9.46 0.56 6.49
N ILE A 15 -10.30 0.39 7.51
CA ILE A 15 -11.72 0.70 7.43
C ILE A 15 -11.99 1.84 8.41
N GLU A 16 -12.33 2.99 7.86
CA GLU A 16 -12.65 4.17 8.66
C GLU A 16 -14.12 4.12 9.12
N GLY A 17 -14.34 4.41 10.41
CA GLY A 17 -15.66 4.37 11.02
C GLY A 17 -16.20 2.95 11.20
N LYS A 18 -17.45 2.84 11.61
CA LYS A 18 -18.15 1.56 11.86
C LYS A 18 -18.99 1.15 10.65
N CYS A 19 -18.36 0.68 9.58
CA CYS A 19 -19.03 0.37 8.32
C CYS A 19 -19.88 -0.91 8.39
N PHE A 20 -19.47 -1.89 9.19
CA PHE A 20 -20.11 -3.21 9.27
C PHE A 20 -20.78 -3.49 10.62
N ASN A 21 -20.67 -2.56 11.57
CA ASN A 21 -21.36 -2.63 12.85
C ASN A 21 -22.75 -2.02 12.73
N GLY A 22 -23.75 -2.77 13.12
CA GLY A 22 -25.12 -2.31 13.22
C GLY A 22 -26.11 -3.42 12.89
N GLY A 23 -27.22 -3.46 13.60
CA GLY A 23 -28.24 -4.51 13.53
C GLY A 23 -28.94 -4.66 12.18
N ASN A 24 -28.59 -3.85 11.17
CA ASN A 24 -29.21 -3.87 9.85
C ASN A 24 -28.35 -4.57 8.78
N MET A 25 -27.11 -4.96 9.11
CA MET A 25 -26.25 -5.70 8.18
C MET A 25 -26.63 -7.18 8.17
N MET A 26 -27.29 -7.61 7.11
CA MET A 26 -27.70 -9.01 6.90
C MET A 26 -26.56 -9.86 6.34
N ILE A 27 -25.40 -9.86 7.04
CA ILE A 27 -24.28 -10.74 6.72
C ILE A 27 -24.45 -12.01 7.55
N ASP A 28 -24.67 -13.12 6.89
CA ASP A 28 -24.77 -14.44 7.51
C ASP A 28 -23.42 -15.15 7.57
N THR A 29 -22.59 -14.99 6.51
CA THR A 29 -21.26 -15.58 6.42
C THR A 29 -20.21 -14.51 6.17
N LEU A 30 -19.12 -14.57 6.93
CA LEU A 30 -17.98 -13.65 6.81
C LEU A 30 -16.68 -14.44 6.64
N TYR A 31 -15.91 -14.09 5.61
CA TYR A 31 -14.52 -14.51 5.44
C TYR A 31 -13.57 -13.35 5.70
N ILE A 32 -12.62 -13.53 6.62
CA ILE A 32 -11.54 -12.56 6.91
C ILE A 32 -10.21 -13.20 6.55
N GLY A 33 -9.65 -12.83 5.40
CA GLY A 33 -8.38 -13.32 4.88
C GLY A 33 -7.20 -12.39 5.11
N ARG A 34 -7.42 -11.17 5.59
CA ARG A 34 -6.38 -10.17 5.86
C ARG A 34 -6.67 -9.32 7.08
N LYS A 35 -5.61 -8.76 7.68
CA LYS A 35 -5.72 -7.86 8.83
C LYS A 35 -6.60 -6.65 8.50
N ILE A 36 -7.50 -6.31 9.42
CA ILE A 36 -8.30 -5.09 9.39
C ILE A 36 -7.72 -4.13 10.42
N SER A 37 -7.40 -2.92 9.99
CA SER A 37 -6.94 -1.84 10.85
C SER A 37 -8.07 -0.85 11.11
N GLY A 38 -7.99 -0.12 12.22
CA GLY A 38 -8.99 0.84 12.66
C GLY A 38 -9.89 0.30 13.77
N VAL A 39 -11.12 0.79 13.84
CA VAL A 39 -12.08 0.36 14.88
C VAL A 39 -12.62 -1.04 14.58
N PRO A 40 -13.02 -1.81 15.61
CA PRO A 40 -13.66 -3.12 15.39
C PRO A 40 -14.88 -3.01 14.49
N GLN A 41 -14.94 -3.83 13.44
CA GLN A 41 -15.95 -3.73 12.39
C GLN A 41 -17.10 -4.73 12.55
N PHE A 42 -16.86 -5.87 13.22
CA PHE A 42 -17.79 -6.99 13.21
C PHE A 42 -18.27 -7.37 14.60
N ASN A 43 -18.07 -6.52 15.61
CA ASN A 43 -18.40 -6.85 17.00
C ASN A 43 -19.91 -6.84 17.32
N GLU A 44 -20.77 -6.38 16.41
CA GLU A 44 -22.23 -6.30 16.59
C GLU A 44 -23.02 -6.84 15.39
N CYS A 45 -22.47 -7.83 14.66
CA CYS A 45 -23.14 -8.41 13.49
C CYS A 45 -24.21 -9.42 13.93
N ALA A 46 -25.44 -8.93 14.12
CA ALA A 46 -26.55 -9.73 14.69
C ALA A 46 -26.95 -10.95 13.85
N TYR A 47 -26.70 -10.95 12.53
CA TYR A 47 -27.09 -12.04 11.63
C TYR A 47 -25.95 -13.01 11.32
N LEU A 48 -24.72 -12.71 11.73
CA LEU A 48 -23.55 -13.53 11.44
C LEU A 48 -23.67 -14.89 12.12
N SER A 49 -23.76 -15.96 11.35
CA SER A 49 -23.82 -17.35 11.83
C SER A 49 -22.49 -18.08 11.65
N THR A 50 -21.73 -17.74 10.60
CA THR A 50 -20.46 -18.40 10.26
C THR A 50 -19.36 -17.39 9.99
N LEU A 51 -18.25 -17.55 10.69
CA LEU A 51 -17.00 -16.80 10.47
C LEU A 51 -15.91 -17.72 9.98
N THR A 52 -15.29 -17.39 8.85
CA THR A 52 -14.07 -18.06 8.37
C THR A 52 -12.88 -17.11 8.49
N VAL A 53 -11.79 -17.59 9.08
CA VAL A 53 -10.56 -16.86 9.37
C VAL A 53 -9.43 -17.46 8.52
N GLY A 54 -8.86 -16.66 7.64
CA GLY A 54 -7.79 -17.07 6.73
C GLY A 54 -6.46 -17.33 7.45
N SER A 55 -5.57 -18.07 6.79
CA SER A 55 -4.26 -18.49 7.33
C SER A 55 -3.28 -17.32 7.59
N MET A 56 -3.54 -16.13 7.04
CA MET A 56 -2.73 -14.92 7.25
C MET A 56 -3.17 -14.09 8.46
N ILE A 57 -4.26 -14.45 9.13
CA ILE A 57 -4.74 -13.73 10.30
C ILE A 57 -3.96 -14.16 11.53
N LEU A 58 -3.20 -13.24 12.10
CA LEU A 58 -2.42 -13.47 13.33
C LEU A 58 -3.15 -13.01 14.58
N THR A 59 -4.10 -12.09 14.45
CA THR A 59 -4.86 -11.53 15.59
C THR A 59 -6.33 -11.40 15.22
N MET A 60 -7.21 -11.89 16.08
CA MET A 60 -8.66 -11.84 15.89
C MET A 60 -9.23 -10.45 16.12
N GLN A 61 -10.25 -10.11 15.35
CA GLN A 61 -11.18 -9.02 15.68
C GLN A 61 -12.14 -9.45 16.79
N ASP A 62 -12.63 -8.48 17.57
CA ASP A 62 -13.70 -8.69 18.54
C ASP A 62 -15.01 -9.02 17.79
N VAL A 63 -15.60 -10.17 18.10
CA VAL A 63 -16.89 -10.66 17.58
C VAL A 63 -17.86 -11.02 18.71
N SER A 64 -17.61 -10.52 19.91
CA SER A 64 -18.36 -10.86 21.12
C SER A 64 -19.85 -10.49 21.05
N GLY A 65 -20.22 -9.49 20.26
CA GLY A 65 -21.61 -9.07 20.05
C GLY A 65 -22.35 -9.85 18.96
N CYS A 66 -21.68 -10.76 18.22
CA CYS A 66 -22.28 -11.60 17.18
C CYS A 66 -23.00 -12.80 17.82
N LYS A 67 -24.18 -12.55 18.40
CA LYS A 67 -24.88 -13.53 19.20
C LYS A 67 -25.43 -14.75 18.44
N ASN A 68 -25.51 -14.68 17.11
CA ASN A 68 -25.94 -15.81 16.27
C ASN A 68 -24.74 -16.58 15.70
N LEU A 69 -23.50 -16.14 15.97
CA LEU A 69 -22.29 -16.79 15.52
C LEU A 69 -22.13 -18.14 16.23
N SER A 70 -22.39 -19.22 15.50
CA SER A 70 -22.35 -20.58 16.00
C SER A 70 -21.28 -21.45 15.36
N LYS A 71 -20.64 -20.96 14.29
CA LYS A 71 -19.57 -21.69 13.59
C LYS A 71 -18.39 -20.76 13.28
N VAL A 72 -17.20 -21.16 13.72
CA VAL A 72 -15.94 -20.50 13.39
C VAL A 72 -15.04 -21.50 12.69
N ILE A 73 -14.52 -21.13 11.52
CA ILE A 73 -13.61 -21.95 10.70
C ILE A 73 -12.27 -21.21 10.65
N CYS A 74 -11.22 -21.82 11.15
CA CYS A 74 -9.85 -21.27 11.03
C CYS A 74 -9.07 -22.09 10.01
N LEU A 75 -8.50 -21.44 8.99
CA LEU A 75 -7.73 -22.11 7.93
C LEU A 75 -6.25 -22.22 8.29
N GLY A 76 -5.77 -21.41 9.23
CA GLY A 76 -4.38 -21.37 9.65
C GLY A 76 -3.97 -22.57 10.50
N ALA A 77 -2.75 -23.06 10.29
CA ALA A 77 -2.15 -24.10 11.13
C ALA A 77 -1.79 -23.62 12.54
N THR A 78 -1.80 -22.31 12.78
CA THR A 78 -1.58 -21.69 14.09
C THR A 78 -2.81 -20.88 14.50
N PRO A 79 -3.32 -21.04 15.74
CA PRO A 79 -4.42 -20.25 16.23
C PRO A 79 -4.08 -18.75 16.24
N PRO A 80 -4.90 -17.87 15.68
CA PRO A 80 -4.72 -16.43 15.83
C PRO A 80 -4.80 -16.00 17.29
N GLU A 81 -4.06 -14.95 17.64
CA GLU A 81 -4.17 -14.33 18.96
C GLU A 81 -5.60 -13.84 19.21
N ALA A 82 -6.17 -14.24 20.32
CA ALA A 82 -7.51 -13.87 20.75
C ALA A 82 -7.56 -13.76 22.27
N THR A 83 -8.47 -12.93 22.78
CA THR A 83 -8.72 -12.78 24.23
C THR A 83 -9.95 -13.57 24.64
N MET A 84 -10.16 -13.74 25.94
CA MET A 84 -11.37 -14.38 26.48
C MET A 84 -12.65 -13.62 26.16
N THR A 85 -12.54 -12.33 25.80
CA THR A 85 -13.66 -11.48 25.42
C THR A 85 -13.87 -11.36 23.91
N THR A 86 -13.03 -12.02 23.08
CA THR A 86 -13.17 -12.00 21.62
C THR A 86 -14.46 -12.64 21.15
N PHE A 87 -14.92 -13.67 21.84
CA PHE A 87 -16.12 -14.44 21.51
C PHE A 87 -17.21 -14.29 22.59
N SER A 88 -18.48 -14.35 22.15
CA SER A 88 -19.59 -14.51 23.08
C SER A 88 -19.64 -15.94 23.65
N THR A 89 -20.32 -16.12 24.77
CA THR A 89 -20.59 -17.46 25.32
C THR A 89 -21.35 -18.34 24.34
N VAL A 90 -22.30 -17.76 23.59
CA VAL A 90 -23.05 -18.48 22.55
C VAL A 90 -22.13 -18.97 21.44
N THR A 91 -21.14 -18.18 21.05
CA THR A 91 -20.15 -18.60 20.04
C THR A 91 -19.31 -19.77 20.55
N LEU A 92 -18.88 -19.73 21.81
CA LEU A 92 -18.12 -20.82 22.44
C LEU A 92 -18.95 -22.12 22.62
N ASP A 93 -20.26 -22.02 22.72
CA ASP A 93 -21.17 -23.17 22.72
C ASP A 93 -21.35 -23.80 21.31
N GLY A 94 -20.83 -23.14 20.29
CA GLY A 94 -20.87 -23.59 18.89
C GLY A 94 -19.69 -24.49 18.47
N THR A 95 -19.45 -24.51 17.17
CA THR A 95 -18.44 -25.37 16.54
C THR A 95 -17.25 -24.54 16.04
N LEU A 96 -16.06 -24.94 16.45
CA LEU A 96 -14.79 -24.52 15.84
C LEU A 96 -14.35 -25.60 14.84
N VAL A 97 -13.98 -25.21 13.61
CA VAL A 97 -13.49 -26.11 12.59
C VAL A 97 -12.07 -25.69 12.22
N VAL A 98 -11.12 -26.60 12.29
CA VAL A 98 -9.68 -26.34 12.13
C VAL A 98 -9.01 -27.35 11.21
N PRO A 99 -7.82 -27.05 10.65
CA PRO A 99 -7.05 -28.06 9.92
C PRO A 99 -6.71 -29.26 10.79
N ALA A 100 -6.70 -30.45 10.22
CA ALA A 100 -6.41 -31.67 10.96
C ALA A 100 -5.03 -31.65 11.63
N SER A 101 -4.02 -31.06 10.99
CA SER A 101 -2.67 -30.89 11.58
C SER A 101 -2.64 -29.93 12.75
N ALA A 102 -3.62 -29.01 12.85
CA ALA A 102 -3.66 -27.95 13.85
C ALA A 102 -4.56 -28.27 15.05
N GLU A 103 -5.32 -29.34 15.04
CA GLU A 103 -6.30 -29.67 16.06
C GLU A 103 -5.72 -29.58 17.47
N GLU A 104 -4.57 -30.19 17.71
CA GLU A 104 -3.97 -30.27 19.04
C GLU A 104 -3.53 -28.88 19.58
N VAL A 105 -3.02 -28.00 18.72
CA VAL A 105 -2.64 -26.65 19.13
C VAL A 105 -3.85 -25.79 19.48
N TYR A 106 -4.96 -25.91 18.73
CA TYR A 106 -6.21 -25.21 19.04
C TYR A 106 -6.83 -25.72 20.35
N ARG A 107 -6.80 -27.03 20.60
CA ARG A 107 -7.29 -27.63 21.86
C ARG A 107 -6.50 -27.19 23.09
N ARG A 108 -5.26 -26.75 22.94
CA ARG A 108 -4.41 -26.26 24.03
C ARG A 108 -4.42 -24.75 24.22
N THR A 109 -4.84 -23.99 23.20
CA THR A 109 -4.74 -22.52 23.17
C THR A 109 -6.04 -21.87 23.63
N ALA A 110 -6.01 -21.01 24.64
CA ALA A 110 -7.16 -20.17 25.01
C ALA A 110 -7.29 -18.99 24.03
N PRO A 111 -8.51 -18.51 23.71
CA PRO A 111 -9.81 -19.04 24.13
C PRO A 111 -10.33 -20.21 23.28
N TRP A 112 -9.63 -20.61 22.23
CA TRP A 112 -10.03 -21.62 21.25
C TRP A 112 -10.40 -22.97 21.88
N ARG A 113 -9.69 -23.38 22.90
CA ARG A 113 -9.95 -24.63 23.65
C ARG A 113 -11.32 -24.67 24.35
N PHE A 114 -12.01 -23.53 24.43
CA PHE A 114 -13.28 -23.44 25.13
C PHE A 114 -14.50 -23.62 24.21
N PHE A 115 -14.27 -23.77 22.89
CA PHE A 115 -15.36 -24.16 21.99
C PHE A 115 -15.91 -25.54 22.40
N TYR A 116 -17.23 -25.65 22.44
CA TYR A 116 -17.90 -26.89 22.85
C TYR A 116 -17.58 -28.05 21.91
N THR A 117 -17.61 -27.78 20.59
CA THR A 117 -17.25 -28.76 19.55
C THR A 117 -16.05 -28.28 18.78
N ILE A 118 -15.04 -29.15 18.61
CA ILE A 118 -13.91 -28.89 17.70
C ILE A 118 -13.90 -30.00 16.66
N GLU A 119 -14.12 -29.63 15.39
CA GLU A 119 -14.09 -30.48 14.21
C GLU A 119 -12.84 -30.19 13.35
N THR A 120 -12.48 -31.13 12.51
CA THR A 120 -11.33 -30.95 11.61
C THR A 120 -11.70 -31.12 10.15
N PHE A 121 -10.94 -30.46 9.28
CA PHE A 121 -10.93 -30.70 7.83
C PHE A 121 -9.53 -31.08 7.36
N PRO A 122 -9.40 -31.76 6.17
CA PRO A 122 -8.09 -32.06 5.61
C PRO A 122 -7.28 -30.81 5.31
N ASP A 123 -5.99 -30.82 5.62
CA ASP A 123 -5.08 -29.73 5.30
C ASP A 123 -5.01 -29.48 3.79
N VAL A 124 -4.99 -28.22 3.40
CA VAL A 124 -4.78 -27.78 2.02
C VAL A 124 -3.34 -27.30 1.90
N ALA A 125 -2.46 -28.14 1.38
CA ALA A 125 -1.04 -27.82 1.27
C ALA A 125 -0.81 -26.61 0.34
N PRO A 126 -0.02 -25.59 0.76
CA PRO A 126 0.42 -24.52 -0.12
C PRO A 126 1.35 -25.08 -1.21
N ALA A 127 1.07 -24.71 -2.47
CA ALA A 127 1.80 -25.18 -3.64
C ALA A 127 2.67 -24.11 -4.29
N LYS A 128 2.33 -22.82 -4.08
CA LYS A 128 3.04 -21.68 -4.67
C LYS A 128 2.93 -20.44 -3.78
N LEU A 129 4.03 -19.71 -3.67
CA LEU A 129 4.10 -18.38 -3.06
C LEU A 129 4.66 -17.41 -4.10
N ILE A 130 4.00 -16.29 -4.33
CA ILE A 130 4.43 -15.27 -5.28
C ILE A 130 4.35 -13.88 -4.65
N LEU A 131 5.18 -12.97 -5.16
CA LEU A 131 5.08 -11.53 -4.93
C LEU A 131 4.47 -10.84 -6.15
N ASP A 132 3.79 -9.72 -5.93
CA ASP A 132 3.25 -8.86 -6.98
C ASP A 132 4.37 -8.10 -7.74
N THR A 133 5.57 -8.06 -7.18
CA THR A 133 6.72 -7.32 -7.71
C THR A 133 8.00 -8.14 -7.50
N GLU A 134 8.76 -8.36 -8.56
CA GLU A 134 10.04 -9.08 -8.53
C GLU A 134 11.25 -8.14 -8.36
N SER A 135 11.10 -6.86 -8.75
CA SER A 135 12.12 -5.83 -8.57
C SER A 135 11.49 -4.45 -8.40
N TYR A 136 12.10 -3.60 -7.58
CA TYR A 136 11.63 -2.23 -7.35
C TYR A 136 12.79 -1.29 -7.05
N GLN A 137 12.68 -0.05 -7.54
CA GLN A 137 13.63 1.02 -7.22
C GLN A 137 12.98 2.06 -6.33
N ILE A 138 13.55 2.28 -5.14
CA ILE A 138 13.17 3.34 -4.22
C ILE A 138 14.02 4.57 -4.55
N THR A 139 13.36 5.69 -4.83
CA THR A 139 14.01 6.92 -5.29
C THR A 139 13.93 8.08 -4.30
N ARG A 140 13.17 7.94 -3.20
CA ARG A 140 13.00 8.94 -2.14
C ARG A 140 13.12 8.31 -0.76
N GLU A 141 13.68 9.06 0.20
CA GLU A 141 13.90 8.57 1.56
C GLU A 141 12.61 8.19 2.31
N ASP A 142 11.51 8.88 2.03
CA ASP A 142 10.21 8.67 2.68
C ASP A 142 9.30 7.71 1.91
N GLU A 143 9.80 7.13 0.82
CA GLU A 143 9.05 6.18 0.01
C GLU A 143 9.02 4.80 0.69
N ALA A 144 7.81 4.26 0.89
CA ALA A 144 7.60 2.92 1.38
C ALA A 144 7.04 2.02 0.27
N LEU A 145 7.71 0.90 0.00
CA LEU A 145 7.21 -0.13 -0.90
C LEU A 145 6.37 -1.13 -0.11
N SER A 146 5.15 -1.39 -0.56
CA SER A 146 4.31 -2.42 0.03
C SER A 146 4.23 -3.63 -0.90
N LEU A 147 4.87 -4.73 -0.55
CA LEU A 147 4.84 -5.98 -1.31
C LEU A 147 3.60 -6.80 -0.95
N LEU A 148 2.92 -7.34 -1.96
CA LEU A 148 1.80 -8.26 -1.78
C LEU A 148 2.25 -9.70 -2.05
N ALA A 149 2.18 -10.53 -1.01
CA ALA A 149 2.40 -11.96 -1.11
C ALA A 149 1.08 -12.70 -1.32
N THR A 150 1.06 -13.64 -2.25
CA THR A 150 -0.10 -14.49 -2.52
C THR A 150 0.32 -15.96 -2.45
N VAL A 151 -0.42 -16.74 -1.67
CA VAL A 151 -0.24 -18.19 -1.52
C VAL A 151 -1.32 -18.91 -2.31
N TYR A 152 -0.95 -19.93 -3.06
CA TYR A 152 -1.86 -20.79 -3.80
C TYR A 152 -1.78 -22.24 -3.31
N PRO A 153 -2.90 -22.99 -3.35
CA PRO A 153 -4.25 -22.53 -3.70
C PRO A 153 -4.81 -21.55 -2.68
N GLU A 154 -5.87 -20.81 -3.04
CA GLU A 154 -6.64 -20.03 -2.07
C GLU A 154 -7.05 -20.91 -0.89
N HIS A 155 -7.07 -20.32 0.31
CA HIS A 155 -7.40 -21.02 1.56
C HIS A 155 -6.42 -22.15 1.94
N ALA A 156 -5.17 -22.11 1.44
CA ALA A 156 -4.14 -23.05 1.88
C ALA A 156 -3.90 -22.96 3.40
N THR A 157 -3.59 -24.10 4.00
CA THR A 157 -3.28 -24.23 5.42
C THR A 157 -1.80 -23.97 5.66
N PHE A 158 -1.45 -22.90 6.37
CA PHE A 158 -0.07 -22.57 6.77
C PHE A 158 -0.04 -21.70 8.02
N SER A 159 1.14 -21.49 8.58
CA SER A 159 1.33 -20.80 9.88
C SER A 159 1.80 -19.36 9.73
N GLY A 160 1.40 -18.66 8.66
CA GLY A 160 1.77 -17.28 8.41
C GLY A 160 2.99 -17.13 7.49
N LEU A 161 3.38 -15.89 7.26
CA LEU A 161 4.50 -15.49 6.41
C LEU A 161 5.62 -14.90 7.24
N ARG A 162 6.86 -15.18 6.83
CA ARG A 162 8.06 -14.58 7.39
C ARG A 162 8.76 -13.75 6.33
N TRP A 163 9.07 -12.51 6.67
CA TRP A 163 9.78 -11.56 5.82
C TRP A 163 11.20 -11.35 6.32
N THR A 164 12.14 -11.26 5.40
CA THR A 164 13.56 -11.00 5.69
C THR A 164 14.17 -10.10 4.64
N SER A 165 15.16 -9.31 5.03
CA SER A 165 16.02 -8.53 4.13
C SER A 165 17.42 -9.13 4.13
N SER A 166 18.05 -9.23 2.97
CA SER A 166 19.46 -9.64 2.84
C SER A 166 20.42 -8.56 3.37
N ASN A 167 19.96 -7.31 3.44
CA ASN A 167 20.74 -6.17 3.90
C ASN A 167 19.86 -5.11 4.59
N GLU A 168 19.67 -5.26 5.90
CA GLU A 168 18.84 -4.33 6.70
C GLU A 168 19.46 -2.92 6.81
N MET A 169 20.74 -2.76 6.49
CA MET A 169 21.34 -1.42 6.42
C MET A 169 20.85 -0.63 5.20
N VAL A 170 20.45 -1.31 4.13
CA VAL A 170 19.90 -0.71 2.90
C VAL A 170 18.40 -0.61 2.98
N ALA A 171 17.73 -1.71 3.28
CA ALA A 171 16.27 -1.74 3.39
C ALA A 171 15.82 -2.73 4.46
N THR A 172 14.84 -2.33 5.27
CA THR A 172 14.15 -3.18 6.25
C THR A 172 12.77 -3.56 5.74
N VAL A 173 12.22 -4.67 6.24
CA VAL A 173 10.87 -5.11 5.91
C VAL A 173 10.08 -5.44 7.18
N SER A 174 8.82 -5.03 7.23
CA SER A 174 7.90 -5.35 8.32
C SER A 174 7.28 -6.74 8.16
N GLU A 175 6.63 -7.24 9.21
CA GLU A 175 5.85 -8.49 9.18
C GLU A 175 4.69 -8.47 8.18
N THR A 176 4.27 -7.29 7.73
CA THR A 176 3.21 -7.09 6.74
C THR A 176 3.72 -6.82 5.33
N GLY A 177 5.04 -6.95 5.08
CA GLY A 177 5.64 -6.77 3.75
C GLY A 177 5.84 -5.31 3.35
N ILE A 178 5.85 -4.37 4.32
CA ILE A 178 6.19 -2.97 4.06
C ILE A 178 7.69 -2.82 4.15
N VAL A 179 8.31 -2.37 3.07
CA VAL A 179 9.75 -2.14 2.94
C VAL A 179 10.04 -0.65 3.13
N HIS A 180 10.97 -0.33 4.00
CA HIS A 180 11.50 1.02 4.21
C HIS A 180 12.99 1.04 3.85
N SER A 181 13.39 2.04 3.08
CA SER A 181 14.80 2.29 2.77
C SER A 181 15.51 2.97 3.94
N ASN A 182 16.75 2.58 4.20
CA ASN A 182 17.60 3.15 5.25
C ASN A 182 18.84 3.85 4.65
N LYS A 183 19.36 3.32 3.53
CA LYS A 183 20.56 3.82 2.87
C LYS A 183 20.58 3.37 1.41
N GLU A 184 21.26 4.10 0.55
CA GLU A 184 21.52 3.70 -0.83
C GLU A 184 22.25 2.36 -0.91
N GLY A 185 21.90 1.55 -1.90
CA GLY A 185 22.44 0.22 -2.15
C GLY A 185 21.37 -0.76 -2.63
N GLU A 186 21.65 -2.03 -2.48
CA GLU A 186 20.79 -3.13 -2.93
C GLU A 186 20.47 -4.08 -1.77
N ALA A 187 19.24 -4.60 -1.75
CA ALA A 187 18.79 -5.61 -0.83
C ALA A 187 17.74 -6.52 -1.48
N ASP A 188 17.81 -7.81 -1.20
CA ASP A 188 16.78 -8.76 -1.56
C ASP A 188 15.79 -8.92 -0.39
N ILE A 189 14.53 -8.62 -0.66
CA ILE A 189 13.44 -8.80 0.28
C ILE A 189 12.78 -10.14 -0.02
N THR A 190 12.90 -11.07 0.90
CA THR A 190 12.39 -12.44 0.74
C THR A 190 11.23 -12.67 1.70
N VAL A 191 10.13 -13.18 1.16
CA VAL A 191 9.03 -13.77 1.92
C VAL A 191 9.11 -15.28 1.85
N SER A 192 8.86 -15.94 2.97
CA SER A 192 8.78 -17.40 3.06
C SER A 192 7.55 -17.82 3.86
N LEU A 193 7.08 -19.04 3.63
CA LEU A 193 6.26 -19.70 4.63
C LEU A 193 7.10 -19.95 5.89
N ASN A 194 6.47 -20.03 7.06
CA ASN A 194 7.19 -20.19 8.33
C ASN A 194 8.08 -21.44 8.40
N ASP A 195 7.76 -22.48 7.63
CA ASP A 195 8.55 -23.71 7.49
C ASP A 195 9.69 -23.59 6.46
N GLY A 196 9.73 -22.48 5.70
CA GLY A 196 10.71 -22.25 4.63
C GLY A 196 10.49 -23.06 3.36
N ALA A 197 9.40 -23.83 3.26
CA ALA A 197 9.13 -24.71 2.11
C ALA A 197 8.92 -23.95 0.80
N LEU A 198 8.33 -22.75 0.86
CA LEU A 198 8.12 -21.87 -0.28
C LEU A 198 8.67 -20.48 0.02
N THR A 199 9.32 -19.89 -0.97
CA THR A 199 9.90 -18.54 -0.89
C THR A 199 9.61 -17.76 -2.16
N ALA A 200 9.54 -16.42 -2.03
CA ALA A 200 9.54 -15.49 -3.14
C ALA A 200 10.38 -14.26 -2.77
N THR A 201 11.08 -13.68 -3.74
CA THR A 201 12.04 -12.59 -3.50
C THR A 201 11.75 -11.42 -4.42
N CYS A 202 11.84 -10.21 -3.88
CA CYS A 202 11.85 -8.95 -4.61
C CYS A 202 13.22 -8.29 -4.45
N HIS A 203 13.89 -7.97 -5.56
CA HIS A 203 15.13 -7.20 -5.56
C HIS A 203 14.81 -5.72 -5.40
N VAL A 204 15.34 -5.07 -4.37
CA VAL A 204 15.13 -3.65 -4.07
C VAL A 204 16.44 -2.90 -4.23
N SER A 205 16.47 -1.96 -5.17
CA SER A 205 17.55 -0.99 -5.31
C SER A 205 17.12 0.35 -4.70
N VAL A 206 17.93 0.90 -3.82
CA VAL A 206 17.72 2.21 -3.20
C VAL A 206 18.72 3.18 -3.80
N HIS A 207 18.21 4.15 -4.55
CA HIS A 207 19.00 5.22 -5.13
C HIS A 207 18.20 6.52 -5.01
N TYR A 208 18.54 7.33 -4.04
CA TYR A 208 17.85 8.59 -3.81
C TYR A 208 18.18 9.56 -4.94
N VAL A 209 17.17 9.94 -5.69
CA VAL A 209 17.29 11.05 -6.64
C VAL A 209 17.10 12.30 -5.80
N ASP A 210 18.18 13.01 -5.53
CA ASP A 210 18.07 14.35 -4.97
C ASP A 210 17.10 15.13 -5.87
N ALA A 211 16.10 15.77 -5.25
CA ALA A 211 15.11 16.58 -5.96
C ALA A 211 15.77 17.80 -6.68
N VAL A 212 17.07 17.83 -6.73
CA VAL A 212 17.96 18.72 -7.47
C VAL A 212 18.98 17.88 -8.25
N GLU A 213 18.52 17.00 -9.14
CA GLU A 213 19.26 16.95 -10.39
C GLU A 213 18.94 18.27 -11.12
N GLU A 214 19.74 19.30 -10.87
CA GLU A 214 20.09 20.20 -11.97
C GLU A 214 20.55 19.28 -13.09
N HIS A 215 19.65 19.01 -14.06
CA HIS A 215 20.12 18.60 -15.36
C HIS A 215 21.21 19.61 -15.75
N GLU A 216 22.47 19.15 -15.77
CA GLU A 216 23.50 19.77 -16.58
C GLU A 216 23.12 19.60 -18.07
N ALA A 217 22.09 20.27 -18.46
CA ALA A 217 21.76 20.62 -19.85
C ALA A 217 20.49 21.45 -19.77
N ASP A 218 20.67 22.68 -19.96
CA ASP A 218 19.80 23.79 -20.22
C ASP A 218 19.90 24.86 -19.13
N GLN A 219 21.08 25.49 -19.03
CA GLN A 219 21.18 26.84 -18.48
C GLN A 219 20.38 27.77 -19.39
N VAL A 220 19.05 27.78 -19.22
CA VAL A 220 18.21 28.76 -19.87
C VAL A 220 18.62 30.12 -19.35
N SER A 221 19.27 30.90 -20.20
CA SER A 221 19.64 32.29 -19.92
C SER A 221 18.56 33.19 -20.47
N ILE A 222 18.07 34.10 -19.63
CA ILE A 222 17.02 35.07 -19.99
C ILE A 222 17.54 36.46 -19.67
N TYR A 223 17.74 37.25 -20.70
CA TYR A 223 18.32 38.58 -20.53
C TYR A 223 17.89 39.57 -21.64
N PRO A 224 17.99 40.90 -21.37
CA PRO A 224 18.19 41.49 -20.05
C PRO A 224 16.94 41.36 -19.16
N ASN A 225 17.14 41.26 -17.87
CA ASN A 225 16.05 41.31 -16.92
C ASN A 225 16.43 42.22 -15.74
N PRO A 226 15.92 43.43 -15.64
CA PRO A 226 14.77 44.03 -16.34
C PRO A 226 15.04 44.28 -17.85
N VAL A 227 13.96 44.09 -18.64
CA VAL A 227 13.96 44.26 -20.09
C VAL A 227 13.30 45.58 -20.52
N ASP A 228 13.88 46.24 -21.52
CA ASP A 228 13.24 47.39 -22.18
C ASP A 228 12.44 46.91 -23.39
N ASP A 229 13.04 46.50 -24.48
CA ASP A 229 12.32 46.14 -25.69
C ASP A 229 12.51 44.67 -26.12
N MET A 230 13.71 44.13 -26.01
CA MET A 230 14.01 42.79 -26.55
C MET A 230 14.46 41.87 -25.42
N LEU A 231 13.73 40.78 -25.22
CA LEU A 231 14.03 39.72 -24.26
C LEU A 231 14.66 38.53 -25.00
N HIS A 232 15.92 38.23 -24.69
CA HIS A 232 16.65 37.09 -25.27
C HIS A 232 16.53 35.89 -24.31
N ILE A 233 16.33 34.72 -24.92
CA ILE A 233 16.23 33.43 -24.23
C ILE A 233 17.15 32.47 -24.96
N GLU A 234 18.15 31.94 -24.28
CA GLU A 234 19.15 31.00 -24.80
C GLU A 234 19.18 29.70 -23.96
N GLY A 235 19.78 28.66 -24.48
CA GLY A 235 19.88 27.36 -23.79
C GLY A 235 18.59 26.55 -23.81
N VAL A 236 17.74 26.76 -24.82
CA VAL A 236 16.49 26.00 -25.00
C VAL A 236 16.61 25.05 -26.19
N THR A 237 15.99 23.87 -26.07
CA THR A 237 15.97 22.92 -27.21
C THR A 237 15.06 23.41 -28.32
N THR A 238 15.46 23.13 -29.58
CA THR A 238 14.64 23.46 -30.77
C THR A 238 13.24 22.84 -30.62
N GLY A 239 12.21 23.67 -30.89
CA GLY A 239 10.81 23.25 -30.80
C GLY A 239 10.18 23.46 -29.42
N THR A 240 10.96 23.85 -28.39
CA THR A 240 10.43 24.18 -27.06
C THR A 240 9.44 25.34 -27.15
N SER A 241 8.23 25.15 -26.64
CA SER A 241 7.22 26.21 -26.52
C SER A 241 7.57 27.13 -25.36
N ILE A 242 7.60 28.43 -25.63
CA ILE A 242 7.87 29.49 -24.65
C ILE A 242 6.68 30.41 -24.62
N THR A 243 6.11 30.66 -23.46
CA THR A 243 4.91 31.46 -23.27
C THR A 243 5.13 32.51 -22.21
N LEU A 244 4.63 33.71 -22.46
CA LEU A 244 4.68 34.86 -21.55
C LEU A 244 3.26 35.22 -21.09
N TYR A 245 3.08 35.34 -19.78
CA TYR A 245 1.82 35.68 -19.15
C TYR A 245 1.95 36.99 -18.36
N ASP A 246 0.89 37.79 -18.34
CA ASP A 246 0.78 38.90 -17.39
C ASP A 246 0.41 38.38 -15.97
N MET A 247 0.41 39.27 -14.98
CA MET A 247 0.14 38.92 -13.59
C MET A 247 -1.33 38.48 -13.34
N THR A 248 -2.22 38.66 -14.34
CA THR A 248 -3.60 38.14 -14.27
C THR A 248 -3.71 36.72 -14.83
N GLY A 249 -2.63 36.16 -15.35
CA GLY A 249 -2.58 34.83 -15.97
C GLY A 249 -2.96 34.83 -17.46
N ARG A 250 -3.15 36.00 -18.07
CA ARG A 250 -3.46 36.12 -19.48
C ARG A 250 -2.19 35.92 -20.32
N LEU A 251 -2.26 35.05 -21.33
CA LEU A 251 -1.20 34.87 -22.31
C LEU A 251 -1.01 36.15 -23.12
N VAL A 252 0.22 36.69 -23.17
CA VAL A 252 0.57 37.92 -23.89
C VAL A 252 1.49 37.67 -25.09
N LEU A 253 2.42 36.70 -25.00
CA LEU A 253 3.27 36.26 -26.11
C LEU A 253 3.45 34.74 -26.05
N SER A 254 3.57 34.10 -27.21
CA SER A 254 3.88 32.68 -27.32
C SER A 254 4.61 32.42 -28.61
N ASP A 255 5.69 31.64 -28.55
CA ASP A 255 6.41 31.18 -29.72
C ASP A 255 7.19 29.90 -29.40
N ARG A 256 7.85 29.32 -30.42
CA ARG A 256 8.71 28.15 -30.28
C ARG A 256 10.18 28.49 -30.61
N ALA A 257 11.08 27.96 -29.80
CA ALA A 257 12.50 28.17 -30.01
C ALA A 257 13.01 27.49 -31.31
N TYR A 258 13.87 28.18 -32.04
CA TYR A 258 14.61 27.66 -33.20
C TYR A 258 16.10 27.75 -32.91
N GLY A 259 16.83 26.64 -33.03
CA GLY A 259 18.27 26.65 -32.96
C GLY A 259 18.88 26.96 -31.59
N GLY A 260 18.16 26.71 -30.49
CA GLY A 260 18.68 26.86 -29.12
C GLY A 260 18.53 28.26 -28.50
N ALA A 261 18.00 29.23 -29.27
CA ALA A 261 17.74 30.59 -28.80
C ALA A 261 16.47 31.18 -29.42
N MET A 262 15.88 32.17 -28.74
CA MET A 262 14.80 32.97 -29.29
C MET A 262 14.81 34.38 -28.68
N THR A 263 14.04 35.28 -29.29
CA THR A 263 13.88 36.67 -28.83
C THR A 263 12.42 37.06 -28.90
N PHE A 264 11.93 37.62 -27.81
CA PHE A 264 10.60 38.27 -27.76
C PHE A 264 10.76 39.78 -27.89
N ASP A 265 9.97 40.37 -28.80
CA ASP A 265 9.74 41.82 -28.82
C ASP A 265 8.69 42.19 -27.76
N MET A 266 9.14 42.89 -26.73
CA MET A 266 8.32 43.32 -25.60
C MET A 266 7.96 44.80 -25.68
N SER A 267 8.30 45.50 -26.75
CA SER A 267 8.11 46.96 -26.92
C SER A 267 6.63 47.38 -26.80
N ALA A 268 5.71 46.54 -27.29
CA ALA A 268 4.29 46.78 -27.21
C ALA A 268 3.65 46.47 -25.83
N LEU A 269 4.41 45.84 -24.91
CA LEU A 269 3.91 45.46 -23.58
C LEU A 269 4.07 46.60 -22.59
N LYS A 270 3.09 46.73 -21.67
CA LYS A 270 3.13 47.71 -20.60
C LYS A 270 4.23 47.37 -19.59
N ARG A 271 4.75 48.43 -18.92
CA ARG A 271 5.65 48.28 -17.77
C ARG A 271 4.99 47.42 -16.70
N GLY A 272 5.75 46.42 -16.16
CA GLY A 272 5.20 45.53 -15.16
C GLY A 272 5.98 44.22 -15.05
N VAL A 273 5.40 43.30 -14.30
CA VAL A 273 5.95 41.95 -14.12
C VAL A 273 5.20 40.98 -14.99
N TYR A 274 5.95 40.09 -15.65
CA TYR A 274 5.46 39.01 -16.51
C TYR A 274 6.05 37.68 -16.04
N LEU A 275 5.37 36.59 -16.33
CA LEU A 275 5.79 35.23 -16.05
C LEU A 275 6.10 34.52 -17.37
N CYS A 276 7.36 34.21 -17.61
CA CYS A 276 7.83 33.43 -18.75
C CYS A 276 7.86 31.96 -18.38
N ARG A 277 7.06 31.14 -19.07
CA ARG A 277 7.03 29.68 -18.86
C ARG A 277 7.75 28.98 -19.99
N ILE A 278 8.73 28.15 -19.62
CA ILE A 278 9.55 27.33 -20.51
C ILE A 278 9.51 25.91 -19.97
N GLN A 279 8.88 24.98 -20.72
CA GLN A 279 8.64 23.62 -20.22
C GLN A 279 7.91 23.64 -18.86
N ASN A 280 8.52 23.08 -17.81
CA ASN A 280 7.96 23.03 -16.45
C ASN A 280 8.47 24.15 -15.53
N ARG A 281 9.26 25.10 -16.05
CA ARG A 281 9.86 26.20 -15.26
C ARG A 281 9.19 27.53 -15.57
N THR A 282 9.10 28.38 -14.56
CA THR A 282 8.55 29.74 -14.69
C THR A 282 9.56 30.75 -14.19
N TYR A 283 9.84 31.75 -15.04
CA TYR A 283 10.79 32.81 -14.79
C TYR A 283 10.07 34.15 -14.67
N LYS A 284 10.47 34.96 -13.69
CA LYS A 284 9.94 36.30 -13.50
C LYS A 284 10.69 37.27 -14.43
N ILE A 285 9.96 38.00 -15.25
CA ILE A 285 10.49 39.04 -16.17
C ILE A 285 9.95 40.38 -15.73
N VAL A 286 10.83 41.37 -15.64
CA VAL A 286 10.48 42.75 -15.28
C VAL A 286 10.62 43.62 -16.52
N LYS A 287 9.50 44.19 -17.03
CA LYS A 287 9.48 45.15 -18.15
C LYS A 287 9.54 46.57 -17.57
N ARG A 288 10.49 47.36 -18.09
CA ARG A 288 10.63 48.80 -17.78
C ARG A 288 9.87 49.69 -18.76
#